data_460ef47e7499b1f118a5190e04c013c8
#
_entry.id   460ef47e7499b1f118a5190e04c013c8
#
_cell.length_a   1.000
_cell.length_b   1.000
_cell.length_c   1.000
_cell.angle_alpha   90.00
_cell.angle_beta   90.00
_cell.angle_gamma   90.00
#
_symmetry.space_group_name_H-M   'P 1'
#
loop_
_entity.id
_entity.type
_entity.pdbx_description
1 polymer ?
#
loop_
_entity_poly.entity_id
_entity_poly.type
_entity_poly.pdbx_seq_one_letter_code
_entity_poly.pdbx_strand_id
1 'polypeptide(L)'
;MSIIKVNDKNFQPYLSAAALHGRIKELATEINKEYQGKRPLFIAILNGSFMFASDLFKEITIDAEICFIKLASYKGTRSTGNVITSIGLDEPLKDRHVVIIEDIVDTGNTLHKFLPQLYNQQPASLKITALLHKPEALEHPIVIDYLGFSVPTIFLLGFGLDYDGLGRNLPEIYQLVEDWHTINKYYIILSVIFYNLLQLFAS
;
A
#
# COMPACT_ATOMS: atom_id res chain seq x y z
N MET A 1 8.93 -9.62 -21.69
CA MET A 1 8.86 -8.62 -20.61
C MET A 1 10.26 -8.48 -20.04
N SER A 2 10.82 -7.30 -19.98
CA SER A 2 12.21 -7.08 -19.61
C SER A 2 12.36 -6.86 -18.09
N ILE A 3 13.34 -7.54 -17.48
CA ILE A 3 13.79 -7.24 -16.12
C ILE A 3 14.38 -5.82 -16.12
N ILE A 4 14.06 -5.04 -15.10
CA ILE A 4 14.62 -3.71 -14.86
C ILE A 4 15.52 -3.76 -13.63
N LYS A 5 16.54 -2.90 -13.59
CA LYS A 5 17.42 -2.73 -12.43
C LYS A 5 17.15 -1.38 -11.79
N VAL A 6 16.90 -1.39 -10.47
CA VAL A 6 16.77 -0.17 -9.65
C VAL A 6 17.76 -0.29 -8.49
N ASN A 7 18.69 0.64 -8.37
CA ASN A 7 19.84 0.55 -7.47
C ASN A 7 20.59 -0.78 -7.65
N ASP A 8 20.66 -1.60 -6.60
CA ASP A 8 21.36 -2.88 -6.53
C ASP A 8 20.43 -4.08 -6.81
N LYS A 9 19.13 -3.87 -7.03
CA LYS A 9 18.12 -4.93 -7.16
C LYS A 9 17.58 -5.06 -8.58
N ASN A 10 17.21 -6.28 -8.95
CA ASN A 10 16.52 -6.59 -10.19
C ASN A 10 15.03 -6.82 -9.92
N PHE A 11 14.19 -6.32 -10.83
CA PHE A 11 12.75 -6.41 -10.72
C PHE A 11 12.15 -6.92 -12.03
N GLN A 12 11.16 -7.80 -11.95
CA GLN A 12 10.41 -8.29 -13.11
C GLN A 12 8.97 -7.76 -13.09
N PRO A 13 8.33 -7.57 -14.26
CA PRO A 13 6.93 -7.12 -14.32
C PRO A 13 6.01 -8.05 -13.55
N TYR A 14 5.07 -7.46 -12.80
CA TYR A 14 4.07 -8.16 -11.99
C TYR A 14 2.63 -7.79 -12.37
N LEU A 15 2.27 -6.49 -12.32
CA LEU A 15 0.98 -5.99 -12.82
C LEU A 15 1.23 -4.97 -13.92
N SER A 16 0.61 -5.19 -15.09
CA SER A 16 0.74 -4.27 -16.22
C SER A 16 -0.06 -2.99 -16.01
N ALA A 17 0.34 -1.90 -16.68
CA ALA A 17 -0.40 -0.64 -16.69
C ALA A 17 -1.86 -0.83 -17.13
N ALA A 18 -2.11 -1.68 -18.11
CA ALA A 18 -3.48 -1.97 -18.57
C ALA A 18 -4.33 -2.63 -17.50
N ALA A 19 -3.78 -3.60 -16.74
CA ALA A 19 -4.48 -4.24 -15.63
C ALA A 19 -4.78 -3.23 -14.51
N LEU A 20 -3.81 -2.39 -14.15
CA LEU A 20 -3.97 -1.33 -13.15
C LEU A 20 -5.09 -0.36 -13.52
N HIS A 21 -5.03 0.22 -14.74
CA HIS A 21 -6.04 1.17 -15.21
C HIS A 21 -7.43 0.53 -15.33
N GLY A 22 -7.52 -0.72 -15.78
CA GLY A 22 -8.80 -1.45 -15.84
C GLY A 22 -9.45 -1.57 -14.46
N ARG A 23 -8.66 -2.03 -13.45
CA ARG A 23 -9.18 -2.16 -12.08
C ARG A 23 -9.53 -0.82 -11.42
N ILE A 24 -8.73 0.22 -11.68
CA ILE A 24 -9.01 1.57 -11.17
C ILE A 24 -10.37 2.09 -11.68
N LYS A 25 -10.71 1.85 -12.96
CA LYS A 25 -12.02 2.21 -13.52
C LYS A 25 -13.18 1.47 -12.87
N GLU A 26 -12.99 0.18 -12.55
CA GLU A 26 -14.00 -0.59 -11.82
C GLU A 26 -14.22 0.01 -10.43
N LEU A 27 -13.15 0.28 -9.66
CA LEU A 27 -13.23 0.91 -8.35
C LEU A 27 -13.92 2.28 -8.41
N ALA A 28 -13.55 3.13 -9.38
CA ALA A 28 -14.18 4.42 -9.58
C ALA A 28 -15.68 4.28 -9.88
N THR A 29 -16.07 3.27 -10.67
CA THR A 29 -17.48 3.01 -10.97
C THR A 29 -18.27 2.64 -9.71
N GLU A 30 -17.72 1.80 -8.84
CA GLU A 30 -18.31 1.43 -7.56
C GLU A 30 -18.46 2.67 -6.66
N ILE A 31 -17.40 3.50 -6.54
CA ILE A 31 -17.38 4.71 -5.73
C ILE A 31 -18.37 5.75 -6.25
N ASN A 32 -18.39 6.02 -7.57
CA ASN A 32 -19.32 6.96 -8.20
C ASN A 32 -20.78 6.59 -7.91
N LYS A 33 -21.09 5.28 -8.01
CA LYS A 33 -22.44 4.77 -7.71
C LYS A 33 -22.82 4.98 -6.24
N GLU A 34 -21.92 4.66 -5.32
CA GLU A 34 -22.20 4.72 -3.88
C GLU A 34 -22.31 6.15 -3.36
N TYR A 35 -21.48 7.06 -3.88
CA TYR A 35 -21.40 8.44 -3.41
C TYR A 35 -22.15 9.45 -4.28
N GLN A 36 -23.03 9.00 -5.18
CA GLN A 36 -23.82 9.90 -5.98
C GLN A 36 -24.63 10.87 -5.10
N GLY A 37 -24.46 12.17 -5.30
CA GLY A 37 -25.10 13.25 -4.54
C GLY A 37 -24.56 13.47 -3.13
N LYS A 38 -23.47 12.79 -2.72
CA LYS A 38 -22.91 12.87 -1.35
C LYS A 38 -21.67 13.76 -1.22
N ARG A 39 -21.04 14.19 -2.32
CA ARG A 39 -19.81 15.00 -2.36
C ARG A 39 -18.71 14.51 -1.40
N PRO A 40 -18.13 13.32 -1.61
CA PRO A 40 -17.12 12.77 -0.71
C PRO A 40 -15.81 13.58 -0.76
N LEU A 41 -15.08 13.56 0.37
CA LEU A 41 -13.70 14.01 0.47
C LEU A 41 -12.77 12.79 0.36
N PHE A 42 -11.92 12.79 -0.65
CA PHE A 42 -10.84 11.81 -0.77
C PHE A 42 -9.61 12.31 -0.02
N ILE A 43 -8.99 11.44 0.77
CA ILE A 43 -7.76 11.74 1.51
C ILE A 43 -6.69 10.75 1.03
N ALA A 44 -5.74 11.19 0.21
CA ALA A 44 -4.68 10.36 -0.31
C ALA A 44 -3.43 10.41 0.59
N ILE A 45 -2.92 9.24 0.97
CA ILE A 45 -1.76 9.11 1.87
C ILE A 45 -0.48 9.09 1.04
N LEU A 46 0.31 10.16 1.16
CA LEU A 46 1.58 10.33 0.44
C LEU A 46 2.72 9.55 1.15
N ASN A 47 3.79 9.09 0.38
CA ASN A 47 4.02 9.43 -1.03
C ASN A 47 3.47 8.37 -2.01
N GLY A 48 3.30 7.12 -1.57
CA GLY A 48 3.05 5.99 -2.47
C GLY A 48 1.75 6.10 -3.26
N SER A 49 0.70 6.64 -2.67
CA SER A 49 -0.63 6.70 -3.28
C SER A 49 -0.78 7.70 -4.43
N PHE A 50 0.21 8.56 -4.74
CA PHE A 50 0.02 9.69 -5.64
C PHE A 50 -0.41 9.30 -7.06
N MET A 51 0.12 8.21 -7.62
CA MET A 51 -0.27 7.74 -8.96
C MET A 51 -1.68 7.13 -8.93
N PHE A 52 -1.93 6.27 -7.96
CA PHE A 52 -3.25 5.67 -7.79
C PHE A 52 -4.32 6.74 -7.53
N ALA A 53 -4.06 7.70 -6.65
CA ALA A 53 -4.97 8.81 -6.37
C ALA A 53 -5.26 9.65 -7.62
N SER A 54 -4.23 9.98 -8.41
CA SER A 54 -4.39 10.73 -9.65
C SER A 54 -5.24 9.97 -10.67
N ASP A 55 -4.96 8.69 -10.90
CA ASP A 55 -5.67 7.91 -11.90
C ASP A 55 -7.10 7.57 -11.46
N LEU A 56 -7.31 7.26 -10.18
CA LEU A 56 -8.64 7.06 -9.61
C LEU A 56 -9.48 8.33 -9.72
N PHE A 57 -8.94 9.48 -9.32
CA PHE A 57 -9.69 10.74 -9.26
C PHE A 57 -10.10 11.24 -10.66
N LYS A 58 -9.33 10.94 -11.71
CA LYS A 58 -9.71 11.21 -13.10
C LYS A 58 -10.95 10.44 -13.55
N GLU A 59 -11.21 9.27 -12.97
CA GLU A 59 -12.38 8.43 -13.26
C GLU A 59 -13.58 8.73 -12.32
N ILE A 60 -13.43 9.64 -11.34
CA ILE A 60 -14.52 10.11 -10.50
C ILE A 60 -15.35 11.14 -11.29
N THR A 61 -16.65 10.85 -11.45
CA THR A 61 -17.59 11.65 -12.25
C THR A 61 -18.61 12.43 -11.42
N ILE A 62 -18.62 12.21 -10.11
CA ILE A 62 -19.46 12.92 -9.14
C ILE A 62 -18.73 14.15 -8.60
N ASP A 63 -19.47 15.09 -8.02
CA ASP A 63 -18.86 16.18 -7.26
C ASP A 63 -18.08 15.61 -6.08
N ALA A 64 -16.76 15.85 -6.04
CA ALA A 64 -15.87 15.32 -5.02
C ALA A 64 -14.72 16.28 -4.76
N GLU A 65 -14.13 16.16 -3.57
CA GLU A 65 -12.95 16.90 -3.15
C GLU A 65 -11.80 15.92 -2.92
N ILE A 66 -10.56 16.37 -3.07
CA ILE A 66 -9.38 15.60 -2.75
C ILE A 66 -8.37 16.44 -1.99
N CYS A 67 -7.80 15.88 -0.93
CA CYS A 67 -6.64 16.41 -0.24
C CYS A 67 -5.57 15.34 -0.07
N PHE A 68 -4.37 15.77 0.28
CA PHE A 68 -3.21 14.90 0.44
C PHE A 68 -2.66 15.05 1.84
N ILE A 69 -2.36 13.95 2.47
CA ILE A 69 -1.69 13.95 3.78
C ILE A 69 -0.39 13.16 3.69
N LYS A 70 0.54 13.48 4.55
CA LYS A 70 1.75 12.68 4.73
C LYS A 70 1.85 12.24 6.17
N LEU A 71 1.89 10.93 6.40
CA LEU A 71 2.03 10.36 7.72
C LEU A 71 3.51 10.15 8.02
N ALA A 72 3.98 10.66 9.17
CA ALA A 72 5.31 10.42 9.66
C ALA A 72 5.26 9.50 10.89
N SER A 73 5.98 8.38 10.84
CA SER A 73 6.28 7.61 12.04
C SER A 73 7.42 8.30 12.78
N TYR A 74 7.20 8.70 14.02
CA TYR A 74 8.26 9.27 14.86
C TYR A 74 9.30 8.20 15.18
N LYS A 75 10.50 8.33 14.62
CA LYS A 75 11.69 7.55 15.02
C LYS A 75 12.38 8.28 16.18
N GLY A 76 11.80 8.26 17.35
CA GLY A 76 12.39 8.89 18.56
C GLY A 76 12.29 7.98 19.77
N THR A 77 13.19 8.17 20.75
CA THR A 77 13.33 7.35 21.96
C THR A 77 12.16 7.44 22.95
N ARG A 78 11.10 8.22 22.62
CA ARG A 78 9.82 8.27 23.35
C ARG A 78 8.69 8.23 22.32
N SER A 79 8.31 7.02 21.91
CA SER A 79 7.12 6.78 21.10
C SER A 79 5.88 7.03 21.96
N THR A 80 5.19 8.14 21.73
CA THR A 80 3.86 8.41 22.28
C THR A 80 2.76 7.61 21.56
N GLY A 81 3.12 6.74 20.63
CA GLY A 81 2.16 5.93 19.85
C GLY A 81 1.35 6.68 18.80
N ASN A 82 1.45 8.01 18.74
CA ASN A 82 0.69 8.82 17.79
C ASN A 82 1.41 8.91 16.45
N VAL A 83 0.68 8.63 15.35
CA VAL A 83 1.10 8.98 13.99
C VAL A 83 0.89 10.48 13.85
N ILE A 84 1.97 11.24 13.66
CA ILE A 84 1.85 12.68 13.41
C ILE A 84 1.67 12.88 11.91
N THR A 85 0.60 13.58 11.53
CA THR A 85 0.42 14.07 10.17
C THR A 85 1.48 15.14 9.92
N SER A 86 2.43 14.88 9.01
CA SER A 86 3.51 15.84 8.73
C SER A 86 3.10 16.89 7.69
N ILE A 87 2.08 16.59 6.90
CA ILE A 87 1.31 17.55 6.09
C ILE A 87 -0.12 17.43 6.60
N GLY A 88 -0.68 18.55 7.06
CA GLY A 88 -1.91 18.56 7.83
C GLY A 88 -3.16 18.20 7.05
N LEU A 89 -4.11 17.63 7.76
CA LEU A 89 -5.49 17.57 7.36
C LEU A 89 -6.14 18.87 7.86
N ASP A 90 -6.22 19.87 6.99
CA ASP A 90 -6.79 21.19 7.35
C ASP A 90 -8.32 21.21 7.15
N GLU A 91 -8.87 20.18 6.51
CA GLU A 91 -10.29 20.08 6.22
C GLU A 91 -11.05 19.45 7.41
N PRO A 92 -12.17 20.08 7.86
CA PRO A 92 -13.02 19.49 8.88
C PRO A 92 -13.74 18.27 8.30
N LEU A 93 -13.75 17.16 9.05
CA LEU A 93 -14.38 15.89 8.60
C LEU A 93 -15.80 15.68 9.14
N LYS A 94 -16.24 16.50 10.10
CA LYS A 94 -17.55 16.34 10.73
C LYS A 94 -18.65 16.32 9.68
N ASP A 95 -19.51 15.30 9.76
CA ASP A 95 -20.67 15.05 8.90
C ASP A 95 -20.32 14.90 7.40
N ARG A 96 -19.04 14.71 7.05
CA ARG A 96 -18.57 14.46 5.67
C ARG A 96 -18.41 12.97 5.39
N HIS A 97 -18.67 12.58 4.14
CA HIS A 97 -18.27 11.27 3.63
C HIS A 97 -16.78 11.30 3.26
N VAL A 98 -16.00 10.41 3.80
CA VAL A 98 -14.54 10.35 3.63
C VAL A 98 -14.12 9.05 2.97
N VAL A 99 -13.24 9.12 1.97
CA VAL A 99 -12.62 7.96 1.31
C VAL A 99 -11.10 8.11 1.41
N ILE A 100 -10.45 7.23 2.16
CA ILE A 100 -8.98 7.14 2.23
C ILE A 100 -8.47 6.46 0.98
N ILE A 101 -7.40 7.00 0.39
CA ILE A 101 -6.68 6.39 -0.73
C ILE A 101 -5.29 5.95 -0.26
N GLU A 102 -5.00 4.65 -0.38
CA GLU A 102 -3.73 4.03 -0.02
C GLU A 102 -3.16 3.25 -1.21
N ASP A 103 -1.85 3.28 -1.39
CA ASP A 103 -1.18 2.49 -2.41
C ASP A 103 -1.14 1.00 -2.03
N ILE A 104 -0.74 0.70 -0.79
CA ILE A 104 -0.63 -0.67 -0.32
C ILE A 104 -0.97 -0.78 1.18
N VAL A 105 -1.87 -1.70 1.52
CA VAL A 105 -2.07 -2.15 2.89
C VAL A 105 -1.23 -3.41 3.09
N ASP A 106 -0.11 -3.25 3.78
CA ASP A 106 0.82 -4.33 4.15
C ASP A 106 0.49 -4.83 5.56
N THR A 107 1.17 -4.40 6.60
CA THR A 107 0.89 -4.80 8.00
C THR A 107 -0.38 -4.15 8.58
N GLY A 108 -0.88 -3.10 7.98
CA GLY A 108 -2.01 -2.30 8.49
C GLY A 108 -1.64 -1.32 9.61
N ASN A 109 -0.37 -1.32 10.08
CA ASN A 109 0.08 -0.50 11.21
C ASN A 109 -0.20 1.00 11.04
N THR A 110 0.01 1.55 9.83
CA THR A 110 -0.23 2.96 9.53
C THR A 110 -1.70 3.31 9.70
N LEU A 111 -2.58 2.56 9.05
CA LEU A 111 -4.03 2.80 9.11
C LEU A 111 -4.58 2.54 10.51
N HIS A 112 -4.14 1.47 11.18
CA HIS A 112 -4.57 1.17 12.56
C HIS A 112 -4.35 2.35 13.52
N LYS A 113 -3.24 3.07 13.39
CA LYS A 113 -2.94 4.24 14.22
C LYS A 113 -3.63 5.52 13.74
N PHE A 114 -3.90 5.63 12.46
CA PHE A 114 -4.44 6.86 11.87
C PHE A 114 -5.97 6.90 11.90
N LEU A 115 -6.66 5.81 11.61
CA LEU A 115 -8.13 5.76 11.54
C LEU A 115 -8.84 6.28 12.79
N PRO A 116 -8.41 5.96 14.04
CA PRO A 116 -9.04 6.51 15.24
C PRO A 116 -9.05 8.04 15.29
N GLN A 117 -8.00 8.70 14.75
CA GLN A 117 -7.92 10.16 14.70
C GLN A 117 -8.97 10.75 13.75
N LEU A 118 -9.26 10.06 12.64
CA LEU A 118 -10.31 10.47 11.71
C LEU A 118 -11.72 10.21 12.27
N TYR A 119 -11.94 9.06 12.90
CA TYR A 119 -13.22 8.74 13.55
C TYR A 119 -13.58 9.73 14.67
N ASN A 120 -12.57 10.23 15.41
CA ASN A 120 -12.77 11.25 16.44
C ASN A 120 -13.29 12.59 15.89
N GLN A 121 -13.12 12.84 14.60
CA GLN A 121 -13.68 14.02 13.93
C GLN A 121 -15.13 13.80 13.45
N GLN A 122 -15.74 12.66 13.76
CA GLN A 122 -17.15 12.34 13.50
C GLN A 122 -17.56 12.50 12.01
N PRO A 123 -16.86 11.84 11.06
CA PRO A 123 -17.32 11.82 9.68
C PRO A 123 -18.65 11.07 9.55
N ALA A 124 -19.48 11.44 8.55
CA ALA A 124 -20.73 10.72 8.22
C ALA A 124 -20.44 9.28 7.77
N SER A 125 -19.34 9.06 7.06
CA SER A 125 -18.78 7.75 6.74
C SER A 125 -17.27 7.85 6.52
N LEU A 126 -16.55 6.77 6.80
CA LEU A 126 -15.13 6.61 6.52
C LEU A 126 -14.93 5.27 5.84
N LYS A 127 -14.46 5.29 4.60
CA LYS A 127 -14.15 4.11 3.80
C LYS A 127 -12.73 4.15 3.28
N ILE A 128 -12.19 2.97 2.93
CA ILE A 128 -10.81 2.82 2.47
C ILE A 128 -10.82 2.22 1.07
N THR A 129 -10.12 2.88 0.14
CA THR A 129 -9.71 2.29 -1.12
C THR A 129 -8.21 2.05 -1.09
N ALA A 130 -7.78 0.83 -1.40
CA ALA A 130 -6.38 0.46 -1.51
C ALA A 130 -6.11 -0.20 -2.86
N LEU A 131 -5.03 0.22 -3.53
CA LEU A 131 -4.65 -0.41 -4.79
C LEU A 131 -4.17 -1.83 -4.56
N LEU A 132 -3.35 -2.03 -3.53
CA LEU A 132 -2.77 -3.32 -3.18
C LEU A 132 -3.05 -3.68 -1.71
N HIS A 133 -3.19 -4.98 -1.46
CA HIS A 133 -3.31 -5.54 -0.11
C HIS A 133 -2.53 -6.85 0.00
N LYS A 134 -1.76 -6.98 1.07
CA LYS A 134 -1.05 -8.22 1.45
C LYS A 134 -1.77 -8.89 2.63
N PRO A 135 -2.75 -9.75 2.40
CA PRO A 135 -3.54 -10.33 3.48
C PRO A 135 -2.72 -11.15 4.47
N GLU A 136 -1.66 -11.82 4.00
CA GLU A 136 -0.78 -12.66 4.83
C GLU A 136 0.19 -11.85 5.72
N ALA A 137 0.42 -10.58 5.40
CA ALA A 137 1.29 -9.69 6.18
C ALA A 137 0.53 -8.87 7.22
N LEU A 138 -0.81 -8.94 7.23
CA LEU A 138 -1.65 -8.08 8.06
C LEU A 138 -1.50 -8.40 9.55
N GLU A 139 -1.06 -7.43 10.35
CA GLU A 139 -0.94 -7.51 11.81
C GLU A 139 -2.17 -6.95 12.53
N HIS A 140 -2.88 -6.01 11.89
CA HIS A 140 -4.07 -5.36 12.42
C HIS A 140 -5.24 -5.50 11.45
N PRO A 141 -6.45 -5.88 11.91
CA PRO A 141 -7.60 -6.01 11.05
C PRO A 141 -7.98 -4.64 10.46
N ILE A 142 -7.84 -4.50 9.15
CA ILE A 142 -8.25 -3.32 8.38
C ILE A 142 -9.29 -3.77 7.36
N VAL A 143 -10.45 -3.11 7.40
CA VAL A 143 -11.49 -3.30 6.39
C VAL A 143 -11.15 -2.40 5.19
N ILE A 144 -10.94 -3.00 4.03
CA ILE A 144 -10.74 -2.28 2.77
C ILE A 144 -12.05 -2.39 2.00
N ASP A 145 -12.74 -1.26 1.81
CA ASP A 145 -14.05 -1.21 1.16
C ASP A 145 -13.94 -1.39 -0.35
N TYR A 146 -12.89 -0.82 -0.95
CA TYR A 146 -12.63 -0.87 -2.38
C TYR A 146 -11.21 -1.35 -2.61
N LEU A 147 -11.05 -2.65 -2.86
CA LEU A 147 -9.74 -3.28 -3.05
C LEU A 147 -9.40 -3.43 -4.54
N GLY A 148 -8.22 -2.94 -4.93
CA GLY A 148 -7.65 -3.19 -6.25
C GLY A 148 -7.23 -4.64 -6.42
N PHE A 149 -6.11 -5.02 -5.83
CA PHE A 149 -5.53 -6.36 -5.97
C PHE A 149 -5.07 -6.90 -4.61
N SER A 150 -5.36 -8.18 -4.38
CA SER A 150 -4.71 -8.95 -3.32
C SER A 150 -3.40 -9.53 -3.87
N VAL A 151 -2.29 -9.31 -3.15
CA VAL A 151 -0.94 -9.71 -3.58
C VAL A 151 -0.24 -10.48 -2.46
N PRO A 152 0.68 -11.40 -2.78
CA PRO A 152 1.46 -12.12 -1.78
C PRO A 152 2.43 -11.19 -1.05
N THR A 153 3.08 -11.70 0.02
CA THR A 153 4.09 -10.97 0.80
C THR A 153 5.42 -10.93 0.05
N ILE A 154 5.46 -10.16 -1.04
CA ILE A 154 6.65 -9.90 -1.87
C ILE A 154 6.97 -8.41 -1.88
N PHE A 155 8.21 -8.07 -2.23
CA PHE A 155 8.60 -6.68 -2.41
C PHE A 155 8.15 -6.19 -3.79
N LEU A 156 7.37 -5.08 -3.80
CA LEU A 156 6.80 -4.48 -4.99
C LEU A 156 7.35 -3.08 -5.23
N LEU A 157 7.46 -2.69 -6.50
CA LEU A 157 8.02 -1.43 -6.95
C LEU A 157 7.19 -0.89 -8.13
N GLY A 158 7.08 0.41 -8.24
CA GLY A 158 6.41 1.07 -9.38
C GLY A 158 4.99 1.53 -9.04
N PHE A 159 4.41 2.31 -9.92
CA PHE A 159 3.08 2.92 -9.79
C PHE A 159 2.86 3.60 -8.43
N GLY A 160 3.86 4.41 -8.02
CA GLY A 160 3.88 5.09 -6.71
C GLY A 160 4.77 4.44 -5.66
N LEU A 161 4.93 3.12 -5.68
CA LEU A 161 5.81 2.39 -4.76
C LEU A 161 7.29 2.61 -5.11
N ASP A 162 8.15 2.62 -4.09
CA ASP A 162 9.58 2.88 -4.26
C ASP A 162 10.50 1.83 -3.66
N TYR A 163 11.75 1.88 -4.14
CA TYR A 163 12.91 1.28 -3.50
C TYR A 163 13.97 2.37 -3.30
N ASP A 164 14.22 2.75 -2.05
CA ASP A 164 15.13 3.84 -1.66
C ASP A 164 14.86 5.16 -2.43
N GLY A 165 13.59 5.53 -2.56
CA GLY A 165 13.15 6.77 -3.22
C GLY A 165 13.01 6.68 -4.75
N LEU A 166 13.46 5.60 -5.38
CA LEU A 166 13.42 5.40 -6.84
C LEU A 166 12.30 4.45 -7.26
N GLY A 167 11.91 4.52 -8.54
CA GLY A 167 10.95 3.61 -9.16
C GLY A 167 9.49 4.05 -9.07
N ARG A 168 9.14 5.08 -8.31
CA ARG A 168 7.75 5.55 -8.17
C ARG A 168 7.08 5.95 -9.49
N ASN A 169 7.88 6.41 -10.46
CA ASN A 169 7.44 6.88 -11.78
C ASN A 169 7.18 5.77 -12.79
N LEU A 170 7.46 4.53 -12.46
CA LEU A 170 7.20 3.40 -13.37
C LEU A 170 5.69 3.22 -13.55
N PRO A 171 5.18 3.03 -14.80
CA PRO A 171 3.75 2.94 -15.05
C PRO A 171 3.12 1.59 -14.70
N GLU A 172 3.95 0.61 -14.35
CA GLU A 172 3.58 -0.76 -14.01
C GLU A 172 4.07 -1.10 -12.60
N ILE A 173 3.56 -2.19 -12.03
CA ILE A 173 4.11 -2.75 -10.80
C ILE A 173 5.03 -3.91 -11.15
N TYR A 174 6.18 -3.90 -10.51
CA TYR A 174 7.25 -4.89 -10.63
C TYR A 174 7.43 -5.59 -9.28
N GLN A 175 7.85 -6.85 -9.33
CA GLN A 175 8.25 -7.60 -8.14
C GLN A 175 9.75 -7.80 -8.11
N LEU A 176 10.33 -7.82 -6.92
CA LEU A 176 11.74 -8.13 -6.70
C LEU A 176 12.04 -9.54 -7.25
N VAL A 177 13.11 -9.64 -8.04
CA VAL A 177 13.68 -10.93 -8.44
C VAL A 177 14.59 -11.41 -7.30
N GLU A 178 14.22 -12.48 -6.62
CA GLU A 178 15.09 -13.08 -5.63
C GLU A 178 16.30 -13.71 -6.32
N ASP A 179 17.51 -13.31 -5.91
CA ASP A 179 18.74 -13.87 -6.46
C ASP A 179 18.86 -15.34 -6.08
N TRP A 180 18.85 -16.22 -7.07
CA TRP A 180 19.07 -17.67 -6.92
C TRP A 180 20.34 -18.00 -6.12
N HIS A 181 21.35 -17.14 -6.15
CA HIS A 181 22.58 -17.30 -5.37
C HIS A 181 22.33 -17.13 -3.86
N THR A 182 21.42 -16.27 -3.45
CA THR A 182 21.06 -16.07 -2.05
C THR A 182 20.23 -17.27 -1.55
N ILE A 183 19.27 -17.73 -2.34
CA ILE A 183 18.43 -18.90 -2.01
C ILE A 183 19.29 -20.17 -1.90
N ASN A 184 20.17 -20.43 -2.87
CA ASN A 184 21.08 -21.57 -2.83
C ASN A 184 22.03 -21.54 -1.62
N LYS A 185 22.50 -20.36 -1.20
CA LYS A 185 23.35 -20.23 -0.02
C LYS A 185 22.63 -20.67 1.26
N TYR A 186 21.36 -20.32 1.42
CA TYR A 186 20.54 -20.76 2.55
C TYR A 186 20.23 -22.25 2.49
N TYR A 187 19.91 -22.81 1.31
CA TYR A 187 19.69 -24.25 1.14
C TYR A 187 20.97 -25.05 1.43
N ILE A 188 22.13 -24.59 0.98
CA ILE A 188 23.42 -25.23 1.27
C ILE A 188 23.73 -25.18 2.77
N ILE A 189 23.53 -24.03 3.43
CA ILE A 189 23.75 -23.90 4.88
C ILE A 189 22.80 -24.81 5.65
N LEU A 190 21.51 -24.84 5.32
CA LEU A 190 20.54 -25.69 5.97
C LEU A 190 20.83 -27.19 5.74
N SER A 191 21.25 -27.59 4.55
CA SER A 191 21.62 -28.97 4.25
C SER A 191 22.85 -29.40 5.02
N VAL A 192 23.85 -28.54 5.18
CA VAL A 192 25.06 -28.80 5.99
C VAL A 192 24.71 -28.90 7.48
N ILE A 193 23.85 -28.03 7.99
CA ILE A 193 23.39 -28.08 9.38
C ILE A 193 22.60 -29.36 9.63
N PHE A 194 21.70 -29.71 8.73
CA PHE A 194 20.90 -30.95 8.85
C PHE A 194 21.74 -32.20 8.77
N TYR A 195 22.75 -32.24 7.89
CA TYR A 195 23.71 -33.33 7.79
C TYR A 195 24.52 -33.50 9.07
N ASN A 196 25.02 -32.41 9.65
CA ASN A 196 25.78 -32.44 10.91
C ASN A 196 24.91 -32.87 12.11
N LEU A 197 23.64 -32.45 12.16
CA LEU A 197 22.69 -32.91 13.17
C LEU A 197 22.43 -34.46 13.06
N LEU A 198 22.27 -34.98 11.85
CA LEU A 198 22.09 -36.41 11.64
C LEU A 198 23.30 -37.23 12.10
N GLN A 199 24.52 -36.72 11.94
CA GLN A 199 25.74 -37.39 12.41
C GLN A 199 25.82 -37.41 13.96
N LEU A 200 25.32 -36.37 14.64
CA LEU A 200 25.27 -36.29 16.10
C LEU A 200 24.26 -37.25 16.74
N PHE A 201 23.24 -37.69 16.01
CA PHE A 201 22.26 -38.68 16.49
C PHE A 201 22.59 -40.13 16.07
N ALA A 202 23.64 -40.32 15.24
CA ALA A 202 24.07 -41.62 14.77
C ALA A 202 25.31 -42.18 15.53
N SER A 203 25.85 -41.41 16.49
CA SER A 203 26.91 -41.73 17.41
C SER A 203 26.35 -41.95 18.82
#